data_d2186b40659a82f45d3796c91617ccf2
#
_entry.id   d2186b40659a82f45d3796c91617ccf2
#
_cell.length_a   1.000
_cell.length_b   1.000
_cell.length_c   1.000
_cell.angle_alpha   90.00
_cell.angle_beta   90.00
_cell.angle_gamma   90.00
#
_symmetry.space_group_name_H-M   'P 1'
#
loop_
_entity.id
_entity.type
_entity.pdbx_description
1 polymer ?
#
loop_
_entity_poly.entity_id
_entity_poly.type
_entity_poly.pdbx_seq_one_letter_code
_entity_poly.pdbx_strand_id
1 'polypeptide(L)'
;EQSYLFNGNKEGGFDYSFKKGWNHVALSFNKRALKVYFNDKRVVNLPRVNQPTWLCFQVPFEYINLTFIRNVVIAKGAVALYDRNAQDVSAVEKAIQETGKFVTNNILFDTGKATLKQESMIEIMKVADYMKKNPNVRFEVQGHTDNQGSDKINDPLSQQRAEAIVKALEGLGVDGFNLKAVGKGSHEHVADNSTEAGRAQNRRVVFIKR
;
A
#
# COMPACT_ATOMS: atom_id res chain seq x y z
N GLU A 1 17.91 -6.28 30.97
CA GLU A 1 16.93 -6.11 29.86
C GLU A 1 15.59 -6.66 30.32
N GLN A 2 14.56 -5.83 30.38
CA GLN A 2 13.19 -6.30 30.62
C GLN A 2 12.51 -6.43 29.24
N SER A 3 12.28 -7.66 28.81
CA SER A 3 11.42 -7.94 27.67
C SER A 3 9.98 -8.18 28.14
N TYR A 4 9.03 -7.51 27.54
CA TYR A 4 7.61 -7.75 27.78
C TYR A 4 7.05 -8.54 26.61
N LEU A 5 6.77 -9.82 26.82
CA LEU A 5 6.06 -10.66 25.86
C LEU A 5 4.56 -10.50 26.09
N PHE A 6 3.88 -9.97 25.09
CA PHE A 6 2.42 -9.95 25.07
C PHE A 6 1.91 -11.15 24.28
N ASN A 7 1.65 -12.24 24.96
CA ASN A 7 0.90 -13.35 24.40
C ASN A 7 -0.58 -12.97 24.41
N GLY A 8 -1.12 -12.67 23.26
CA GLY A 8 -2.53 -12.34 23.06
C GLY A 8 -3.52 -13.47 23.32
N ASN A 9 -3.09 -14.57 23.90
CA ASN A 9 -3.93 -15.70 24.25
C ASN A 9 -4.09 -15.81 25.75
N LYS A 10 -5.28 -15.55 26.20
CA LYS A 10 -6.03 -16.27 27.23
C LYS A 10 -6.34 -15.65 28.58
N GLU A 11 -5.79 -14.60 29.07
CA GLU A 11 -6.20 -14.18 30.41
C GLU A 11 -6.74 -12.74 30.45
N GLY A 12 -7.91 -12.53 29.88
CA GLY A 12 -8.57 -11.24 29.98
C GLY A 12 -9.64 -10.95 28.94
N GLY A 13 -10.07 -11.92 28.16
CA GLY A 13 -11.23 -11.76 27.28
C GLY A 13 -11.05 -10.70 26.18
N PHE A 14 -9.84 -10.48 25.68
CA PHE A 14 -9.61 -9.59 24.57
C PHE A 14 -9.89 -10.32 23.27
N ASP A 15 -11.04 -10.02 22.70
CA ASP A 15 -11.37 -10.42 21.34
C ASP A 15 -10.53 -9.56 20.37
N TYR A 16 -9.38 -10.10 19.97
CA TYR A 16 -8.57 -9.54 18.88
C TYR A 16 -9.17 -9.99 17.55
N SER A 17 -10.28 -9.43 17.19
CA SER A 17 -10.80 -9.62 15.85
C SER A 17 -9.93 -8.83 14.88
N PHE A 18 -8.94 -9.51 14.28
CA PHE A 18 -8.26 -8.99 13.11
C PHE A 18 -9.29 -8.76 12.01
N LYS A 19 -9.40 -7.51 11.59
CA LYS A 19 -10.19 -7.22 10.41
C LYS A 19 -9.43 -7.70 9.18
N LYS A 20 -10.11 -8.25 8.21
CA LYS A 20 -9.51 -8.52 6.89
C LYS A 20 -8.99 -7.18 6.33
N GLY A 21 -7.70 -7.14 5.97
CA GLY A 21 -7.04 -5.93 5.49
C GLY A 21 -6.19 -5.24 6.56
N TRP A 22 -6.16 -3.91 6.53
CA TRP A 22 -5.30 -3.13 7.43
C TRP A 22 -5.84 -3.05 8.84
N ASN A 23 -4.96 -3.31 9.79
CA ASN A 23 -5.21 -3.13 11.21
C ASN A 23 -4.30 -2.02 11.75
N HIS A 24 -4.86 -1.15 12.57
CA HIS A 24 -4.14 -0.03 13.16
C HIS A 24 -3.60 -0.41 14.53
N VAL A 25 -2.31 -0.20 14.74
CA VAL A 25 -1.66 -0.36 16.06
C VAL A 25 -1.13 0.99 16.50
N ALA A 26 -1.53 1.43 17.68
CA ALA A 26 -1.00 2.64 18.29
C ALA A 26 -0.39 2.33 19.67
N LEU A 27 0.79 2.87 19.91
CA LEU A 27 1.46 2.79 21.21
C LEU A 27 1.56 4.21 21.78
N SER A 28 1.15 4.36 23.02
CA SER A 28 1.30 5.60 23.75
C SER A 28 2.14 5.36 24.98
N PHE A 29 3.28 6.04 25.08
CA PHE A 29 4.12 6.03 26.25
C PHE A 29 4.12 7.41 26.91
N ASN A 30 3.62 7.48 28.12
CA ASN A 30 3.58 8.74 28.89
C ASN A 30 4.14 8.49 30.28
N LYS A 31 5.19 9.24 30.62
CA LYS A 31 5.96 9.08 31.88
C LYS A 31 6.49 7.67 32.02
N ARG A 32 5.76 6.76 32.66
CA ARG A 32 6.11 5.34 32.84
C ARG A 32 4.97 4.41 32.45
N ALA A 33 3.91 4.92 31.86
CA ALA A 33 2.76 4.11 31.43
C ALA A 33 2.83 3.85 29.93
N LEU A 34 2.83 2.57 29.55
CA LEU A 34 2.68 2.13 28.17
C LEU A 34 1.24 1.68 27.94
N LYS A 35 0.61 2.24 26.92
CA LYS A 35 -0.70 1.82 26.47
C LYS A 35 -0.59 1.35 25.02
N VAL A 36 -1.21 0.23 24.69
CA VAL A 36 -1.30 -0.29 23.33
C VAL A 36 -2.76 -0.30 22.90
N TYR A 37 -2.99 0.19 21.71
CA TYR A 37 -4.32 0.21 21.08
C TYR A 37 -4.27 -0.61 19.81
N PHE A 38 -5.33 -1.37 19.57
CA PHE A 38 -5.52 -2.14 18.36
C PHE A 38 -6.89 -1.78 17.77
N ASN A 39 -6.90 -1.25 16.55
CA ASN A 39 -8.10 -0.72 15.90
C ASN A 39 -8.91 0.20 16.85
N ASP A 40 -8.21 1.18 17.46
CA ASP A 40 -8.72 2.16 18.42
C ASP A 40 -9.19 1.62 19.79
N LYS A 41 -9.18 0.31 19.98
CA LYS A 41 -9.50 -0.30 21.26
C LYS A 41 -8.22 -0.49 22.08
N ARG A 42 -8.20 0.03 23.30
CA ARG A 42 -7.06 -0.20 24.19
C ARG A 42 -6.98 -1.66 24.61
N VAL A 43 -5.89 -2.32 24.23
CA VAL A 43 -5.65 -3.74 24.50
C VAL A 43 -4.64 -3.97 25.60
N VAL A 44 -3.76 -3.00 25.87
CA VAL A 44 -2.76 -3.08 26.92
C VAL A 44 -2.69 -1.77 27.71
N ASN A 45 -2.50 -1.87 29.02
CA ASN A 45 -2.20 -0.75 29.90
C ASN A 45 -1.21 -1.22 30.97
N LEU A 46 0.05 -0.85 30.79
CA LEU A 46 1.12 -1.10 31.75
C LEU A 46 1.47 0.20 32.48
N PRO A 47 1.17 0.32 33.77
CA PRO A 47 1.33 1.58 34.48
C PRO A 47 2.78 1.90 34.84
N ARG A 48 3.67 0.92 34.83
CA ARG A 48 5.07 1.07 35.25
C ARG A 48 5.97 0.26 34.33
N VAL A 49 6.51 0.88 33.30
CA VAL A 49 7.52 0.31 32.40
C VAL A 49 8.71 1.26 32.31
N ASN A 50 9.86 0.75 32.00
CA ASN A 50 11.02 1.56 31.67
C ASN A 50 10.79 2.27 30.34
N GLN A 51 11.43 3.44 30.15
CA GLN A 51 11.33 4.15 28.89
C GLN A 51 11.87 3.26 27.75
N PRO A 52 11.07 2.99 26.71
CA PRO A 52 11.54 2.22 25.57
C PRO A 52 12.60 3.02 24.81
N THR A 53 13.67 2.35 24.42
CA THR A 53 14.77 2.92 23.63
C THR A 53 14.71 2.48 22.18
N TRP A 54 13.98 1.42 21.88
CA TRP A 54 13.78 0.90 20.54
C TRP A 54 12.40 0.25 20.39
N LEU A 55 11.96 0.10 19.16
CA LEU A 55 10.73 -0.56 18.78
C LEU A 55 11.05 -1.60 17.71
N CYS A 56 10.61 -2.83 17.92
CA CYS A 56 10.77 -3.92 16.96
C CYS A 56 9.40 -4.47 16.57
N PHE A 57 9.20 -4.69 15.29
CA PHE A 57 8.08 -5.43 14.76
C PHE A 57 8.54 -6.82 14.36
N GLN A 58 8.04 -7.83 15.04
CA GLN A 58 8.35 -9.23 14.73
C GLN A 58 7.13 -9.87 14.04
N VAL A 59 7.36 -10.43 12.85
CA VAL A 59 6.37 -11.18 12.11
C VAL A 59 6.81 -12.64 12.08
N PRO A 60 5.94 -13.60 12.44
CA PRO A 60 6.25 -15.02 12.27
C PRO A 60 6.62 -15.34 10.82
N PHE A 61 7.60 -16.23 10.63
CA PHE A 61 8.11 -16.58 9.30
C PHE A 61 7.02 -17.07 8.34
N GLU A 62 6.03 -17.76 8.84
CA GLU A 62 4.87 -18.26 8.08
C GLU A 62 4.05 -17.14 7.41
N TYR A 63 4.10 -15.92 7.97
CA TYR A 63 3.33 -14.77 7.50
C TYR A 63 4.18 -13.66 6.91
N ILE A 64 5.50 -13.86 6.75
CA ILE A 64 6.43 -12.79 6.33
C ILE A 64 6.07 -12.22 4.96
N ASN A 65 5.55 -13.03 4.06
CA ASN A 65 5.12 -12.61 2.73
C ASN A 65 3.70 -12.04 2.66
N LEU A 66 2.96 -12.08 3.77
CA LEU A 66 1.55 -11.66 3.88
C LEU A 66 1.36 -10.48 4.83
N THR A 67 2.43 -10.07 5.51
CA THR A 67 2.36 -8.99 6.50
C THR A 67 3.13 -7.77 6.02
N PHE A 68 2.46 -6.64 6.01
CA PHE A 68 3.03 -5.35 5.65
C PHE A 68 2.86 -4.37 6.80
N ILE A 69 3.85 -3.51 6.99
CA ILE A 69 3.81 -2.40 7.96
C ILE A 69 3.90 -1.11 7.15
N ARG A 70 2.96 -0.20 7.35
CA ARG A 70 2.95 1.10 6.69
C ARG A 70 2.62 2.23 7.67
N ASN A 71 2.89 3.46 7.27
CA ASN A 71 2.52 4.67 8.00
C ASN A 71 3.01 4.64 9.45
N VAL A 72 4.28 4.23 9.66
CA VAL A 72 4.90 4.30 10.98
C VAL A 72 5.15 5.76 11.33
N VAL A 73 4.47 6.24 12.38
CA VAL A 73 4.63 7.61 12.89
C VAL A 73 5.16 7.52 14.31
N ILE A 74 6.26 8.20 14.57
CA ILE A 74 6.85 8.33 15.91
C ILE A 74 6.87 9.80 16.28
N ALA A 75 6.16 10.17 17.35
CA ALA A 75 6.15 11.55 17.84
C ALA A 75 6.50 11.59 19.32
N LYS A 76 7.21 12.66 19.73
CA LYS A 76 7.58 12.95 21.11
C LYS A 76 6.74 14.13 21.62
N GLY A 77 6.20 13.99 22.83
CA GLY A 77 5.41 15.04 23.50
C GLY A 77 3.90 14.82 23.39
N ALA A 78 3.13 15.88 23.62
CA ALA A 78 1.66 15.84 23.59
C ALA A 78 1.11 16.05 22.16
N VAL A 79 1.68 15.35 21.20
CA VAL A 79 1.20 15.38 19.81
C VAL A 79 0.14 14.31 19.66
N ALA A 80 -0.99 14.63 19.07
CA ALA A 80 -1.97 13.64 18.65
C ALA A 80 -1.33 12.80 17.53
N LEU A 81 -0.90 11.58 17.86
CA LEU A 81 -0.31 10.63 16.89
C LEU A 81 -1.33 10.15 15.86
N TYR A 82 -2.59 10.32 16.18
CA TYR A 82 -3.69 9.85 15.36
C TYR A 82 -4.83 10.83 15.44
N ASP A 83 -5.06 11.56 14.38
CA ASP A 83 -6.28 12.35 14.21
C ASP A 83 -7.33 11.46 13.55
N ARG A 84 -8.35 11.08 14.32
CA ARG A 84 -9.47 10.28 13.81
C ARG A 84 -10.27 11.00 12.73
N ASN A 85 -10.13 12.33 12.67
CA ASN A 85 -10.82 13.19 11.71
C ASN A 85 -9.91 13.62 10.57
N ALA A 86 -8.59 13.43 10.68
CA ALA A 86 -7.72 13.56 9.54
C ALA A 86 -8.06 12.41 8.59
N GLN A 87 -8.93 12.68 7.65
CA GLN A 87 -8.99 11.92 6.42
C GLN A 87 -7.62 12.09 5.79
N ASP A 88 -6.73 11.15 6.03
CA ASP A 88 -5.52 10.99 5.25
C ASP A 88 -6.00 10.71 3.83
N VAL A 89 -6.22 11.81 3.09
CA VAL A 89 -6.59 11.74 1.68
C VAL A 89 -5.43 11.04 1.02
N SER A 90 -5.61 9.77 0.68
CA SER A 90 -4.53 8.97 0.13
C SER A 90 -3.99 9.69 -1.11
N ALA A 91 -2.71 9.52 -1.42
CA ALA A 91 -2.13 10.12 -2.63
C ALA A 91 -2.95 9.77 -3.89
N VAL A 92 -3.55 8.58 -3.89
CA VAL A 92 -4.49 8.13 -4.93
C VAL A 92 -5.73 9.00 -4.96
N GLU A 93 -6.37 9.21 -3.81
CA GLU A 93 -7.60 10.00 -3.70
C GLU A 93 -7.38 11.45 -4.11
N LYS A 94 -6.30 12.08 -3.62
CA LYS A 94 -5.91 13.42 -4.00
C LYS A 94 -5.69 13.55 -5.50
N ALA A 95 -4.90 12.65 -6.10
CA ALA A 95 -4.63 12.67 -7.52
C ALA A 95 -5.92 12.49 -8.36
N ILE A 96 -6.81 11.59 -7.93
CA ILE A 96 -8.09 11.36 -8.61
C ILE A 96 -9.04 12.55 -8.48
N GLN A 97 -9.07 13.23 -7.32
CA GLN A 97 -9.89 14.44 -7.14
C GLN A 97 -9.39 15.60 -7.99
N GLU A 98 -8.07 15.80 -8.07
CA GLU A 98 -7.45 16.92 -8.77
C GLU A 98 -7.42 16.74 -10.30
N THR A 99 -7.14 15.52 -10.77
CA THR A 99 -6.82 15.28 -12.19
C THR A 99 -7.65 14.18 -12.85
N GLY A 100 -8.47 13.47 -12.10
CA GLY A 100 -9.19 12.27 -12.58
C GLY A 100 -8.29 11.06 -12.84
N LYS A 101 -6.99 11.15 -12.56
CA LYS A 101 -6.02 10.06 -12.78
C LYS A 101 -4.98 9.97 -11.68
N PHE A 102 -4.49 8.75 -11.45
CA PHE A 102 -3.34 8.48 -10.59
C PHE A 102 -2.22 7.85 -11.41
N VAL A 103 -1.05 8.48 -11.41
CA VAL A 103 0.15 8.02 -12.14
C VAL A 103 1.18 7.55 -11.15
N THR A 104 1.78 6.39 -11.40
CA THR A 104 2.83 5.84 -10.52
C THR A 104 3.90 5.09 -11.31
N ASN A 105 5.15 5.23 -10.87
CA ASN A 105 6.29 4.43 -11.31
C ASN A 105 6.70 3.38 -10.26
N ASN A 106 5.93 3.26 -9.14
CA ASN A 106 6.24 2.36 -8.03
C ASN A 106 5.69 0.95 -8.22
N ILE A 107 4.98 0.69 -9.32
CA ILE A 107 4.56 -0.66 -9.69
C ILE A 107 5.62 -1.25 -10.61
N LEU A 108 6.45 -2.12 -10.05
CA LEU A 108 7.63 -2.69 -10.67
C LEU A 108 7.37 -4.12 -11.15
N PHE A 109 8.01 -4.48 -12.25
CA PHE A 109 7.96 -5.80 -12.84
C PHE A 109 9.36 -6.39 -13.03
N ASP A 110 9.46 -7.68 -13.16
CA ASP A 110 10.68 -8.31 -13.64
C ASP A 110 10.99 -7.84 -15.07
N THR A 111 12.27 -7.75 -15.40
CA THR A 111 12.72 -7.31 -16.72
C THR A 111 12.14 -8.19 -17.82
N GLY A 112 11.46 -7.58 -18.80
CA GLY A 112 10.83 -8.26 -19.92
C GLY A 112 9.62 -9.12 -19.55
N LYS A 113 9.11 -9.03 -18.33
CA LYS A 113 7.98 -9.85 -17.84
C LYS A 113 6.84 -8.98 -17.29
N ALA A 114 5.69 -9.62 -17.10
CA ALA A 114 4.53 -9.07 -16.42
C ALA A 114 4.42 -9.56 -14.95
N THR A 115 5.46 -10.21 -14.42
CA THR A 115 5.52 -10.64 -13.03
C THR A 115 5.73 -9.43 -12.13
N LEU A 116 4.77 -9.15 -11.28
CA LEU A 116 4.84 -8.07 -10.28
C LEU A 116 5.91 -8.39 -9.22
N LYS A 117 6.74 -7.40 -8.93
CA LYS A 117 7.65 -7.48 -7.80
C LYS A 117 6.87 -7.27 -6.50
N GLN A 118 7.35 -7.85 -5.40
CA GLN A 118 6.66 -7.82 -4.11
C GLN A 118 6.47 -6.38 -3.58
N GLU A 119 7.44 -5.51 -3.76
CA GLU A 119 7.36 -4.10 -3.35
C GLU A 119 6.25 -3.31 -4.05
N SER A 120 5.81 -3.75 -5.23
CA SER A 120 4.69 -3.16 -5.97
C SER A 120 3.36 -3.30 -5.25
N MET A 121 3.22 -4.31 -4.39
CA MET A 121 1.98 -4.57 -3.66
C MET A 121 1.59 -3.41 -2.74
N ILE A 122 2.56 -2.65 -2.23
CA ILE A 122 2.30 -1.47 -1.39
C ILE A 122 1.50 -0.42 -2.19
N GLU A 123 1.88 -0.19 -3.44
CA GLU A 123 1.21 0.79 -4.29
C GLU A 123 -0.16 0.27 -4.76
N ILE A 124 -0.23 -1.01 -5.13
CA ILE A 124 -1.49 -1.66 -5.55
C ILE A 124 -2.51 -1.66 -4.40
N MET A 125 -2.07 -1.88 -3.15
CA MET A 125 -2.95 -1.82 -1.98
C MET A 125 -3.54 -0.43 -1.74
N LYS A 126 -2.80 0.66 -1.98
CA LYS A 126 -3.34 2.03 -1.89
C LYS A 126 -4.51 2.24 -2.86
N VAL A 127 -4.37 1.73 -4.09
CA VAL A 127 -5.44 1.79 -5.09
C VAL A 127 -6.63 0.93 -4.68
N ALA A 128 -6.38 -0.29 -4.20
CA ALA A 128 -7.43 -1.18 -3.71
C ALA A 128 -8.21 -0.56 -2.54
N ASP A 129 -7.52 0.05 -1.58
CA ASP A 129 -8.13 0.72 -0.43
C ASP A 129 -9.02 1.91 -0.88
N TYR A 130 -8.55 2.69 -1.87
CA TYR A 130 -9.35 3.76 -2.44
C TYR A 130 -10.62 3.22 -3.12
N MET A 131 -10.51 2.17 -3.95
CA MET A 131 -11.66 1.57 -4.63
C MET A 131 -12.66 0.94 -3.67
N LYS A 132 -12.20 0.31 -2.59
CA LYS A 132 -13.09 -0.25 -1.55
C LYS A 132 -13.88 0.82 -0.80
N LYS A 133 -13.29 2.00 -0.60
CA LYS A 133 -13.98 3.16 -0.02
C LYS A 133 -14.95 3.81 -1.03
N ASN A 134 -14.73 3.61 -2.32
CA ASN A 134 -15.48 4.20 -3.42
C ASN A 134 -15.96 3.12 -4.39
N PRO A 135 -16.94 2.26 -4.03
CA PRO A 135 -17.29 1.07 -4.79
C PRO A 135 -17.86 1.33 -6.20
N ASN A 136 -18.29 2.56 -6.47
CA ASN A 136 -18.82 2.96 -7.78
C ASN A 136 -17.73 3.51 -8.72
N VAL A 137 -16.50 3.66 -8.25
CA VAL A 137 -15.39 4.13 -9.08
C VAL A 137 -14.93 3.03 -10.00
N ARG A 138 -14.79 3.36 -11.28
CA ARG A 138 -14.23 2.49 -12.31
C ARG A 138 -12.88 3.03 -12.74
N PHE A 139 -11.91 2.12 -12.90
CA PHE A 139 -10.60 2.49 -13.43
C PHE A 139 -10.27 1.78 -14.75
N GLU A 140 -9.73 2.56 -15.66
CA GLU A 140 -8.90 2.03 -16.73
C GLU A 140 -7.44 2.01 -16.24
N VAL A 141 -6.84 0.83 -16.20
CA VAL A 141 -5.47 0.58 -15.76
C VAL A 141 -4.59 0.51 -16.99
N GLN A 142 -3.78 1.54 -17.22
CA GLN A 142 -2.91 1.62 -18.40
C GLN A 142 -1.47 1.24 -18.02
N GLY A 143 -0.90 0.29 -18.77
CA GLY A 143 0.51 -0.04 -18.71
C GLY A 143 1.29 0.67 -19.81
N HIS A 144 2.39 1.35 -19.47
CA HIS A 144 3.28 2.02 -20.42
C HIS A 144 4.70 1.45 -20.32
N THR A 145 5.39 1.41 -21.45
CA THR A 145 6.81 1.05 -21.54
C THR A 145 7.64 2.27 -21.98
N ASP A 146 8.95 2.17 -21.84
CA ASP A 146 9.88 3.01 -22.58
C ASP A 146 10.01 2.53 -24.05
N ASN A 147 10.88 3.15 -24.83
CA ASN A 147 11.09 2.83 -26.23
C ASN A 147 12.12 1.70 -26.47
N GLN A 148 12.52 0.98 -25.44
CA GLN A 148 13.45 -0.15 -25.61
C GLN A 148 12.69 -1.37 -26.13
N GLY A 149 13.13 -1.90 -27.26
CA GLY A 149 12.44 -2.97 -27.97
C GLY A 149 11.50 -2.46 -29.06
N SER A 150 10.85 -3.39 -29.76
CA SER A 150 9.87 -3.06 -30.81
C SER A 150 8.46 -3.02 -30.25
N ASP A 151 7.54 -2.39 -30.97
CA ASP A 151 6.11 -2.37 -30.61
C ASP A 151 5.52 -3.77 -30.54
N LYS A 152 6.01 -4.72 -31.36
CA LYS A 152 5.62 -6.13 -31.28
C LYS A 152 5.89 -6.76 -29.92
N ILE A 153 6.84 -6.22 -29.16
CA ILE A 153 7.17 -6.65 -27.79
C ILE A 153 6.47 -5.76 -26.76
N ASN A 154 6.52 -4.46 -26.94
CA ASN A 154 6.06 -3.49 -25.96
C ASN A 154 4.53 -3.45 -25.81
N ASP A 155 3.79 -3.59 -26.92
CA ASP A 155 2.33 -3.60 -26.88
C ASP A 155 1.76 -4.76 -26.07
N PRO A 156 2.10 -6.04 -26.38
CA PRO A 156 1.60 -7.16 -25.58
C PRO A 156 2.16 -7.15 -24.15
N LEU A 157 3.40 -6.72 -23.93
CA LEU A 157 3.98 -6.65 -22.59
C LEU A 157 3.25 -5.64 -21.71
N SER A 158 2.94 -4.47 -22.25
CA SER A 158 2.20 -3.43 -21.51
C SER A 158 0.77 -3.88 -21.18
N GLN A 159 0.12 -4.60 -22.08
CA GLN A 159 -1.19 -5.19 -21.87
C GLN A 159 -1.14 -6.26 -20.76
N GLN A 160 -0.23 -7.19 -20.82
CA GLN A 160 -0.05 -8.22 -19.80
C GLN A 160 0.26 -7.65 -18.42
N ARG A 161 1.04 -6.55 -18.36
CA ARG A 161 1.33 -5.83 -17.12
C ARG A 161 0.07 -5.19 -16.53
N ALA A 162 -0.73 -4.54 -17.34
CA ALA A 162 -2.01 -3.99 -16.91
C ALA A 162 -2.96 -5.07 -16.39
N GLU A 163 -3.04 -6.23 -17.06
CA GLU A 163 -3.82 -7.39 -16.63
C GLU A 163 -3.32 -7.98 -15.30
N ALA A 164 -2.00 -8.06 -15.11
CA ALA A 164 -1.41 -8.51 -13.85
C ALA A 164 -1.79 -7.61 -12.67
N ILE A 165 -1.85 -6.29 -12.89
CA ILE A 165 -2.30 -5.34 -11.88
C ILE A 165 -3.79 -5.51 -11.57
N VAL A 166 -4.64 -5.64 -12.59
CA VAL A 166 -6.07 -5.90 -12.43
C VAL A 166 -6.29 -7.17 -11.60
N LYS A 167 -5.61 -8.26 -11.95
CA LYS A 167 -5.66 -9.53 -11.20
C LYS A 167 -5.21 -9.38 -9.75
N ALA A 168 -4.19 -8.56 -9.49
CA ALA A 168 -3.74 -8.28 -8.13
C ALA A 168 -4.78 -7.48 -7.33
N LEU A 169 -5.44 -6.50 -7.95
CA LEU A 169 -6.53 -5.74 -7.33
C LEU A 169 -7.75 -6.62 -7.03
N GLU A 170 -8.11 -7.52 -7.94
CA GLU A 170 -9.17 -8.53 -7.72
C GLU A 170 -8.81 -9.45 -6.54
N GLY A 171 -7.57 -9.92 -6.48
CA GLY A 171 -7.06 -10.71 -5.36
C GLY A 171 -7.12 -9.97 -4.01
N LEU A 172 -7.09 -8.65 -4.03
CA LEU A 172 -7.30 -7.80 -2.85
C LEU A 172 -8.79 -7.50 -2.58
N GLY A 173 -9.71 -8.05 -3.36
CA GLY A 173 -11.15 -7.92 -3.15
C GLY A 173 -11.79 -6.69 -3.82
N VAL A 174 -11.15 -6.12 -4.84
CA VAL A 174 -11.77 -5.14 -5.74
C VAL A 174 -12.62 -5.89 -6.78
N ASP A 175 -13.81 -5.37 -7.09
CA ASP A 175 -14.66 -5.94 -8.12
C ASP A 175 -14.04 -5.72 -9.51
N GLY A 176 -13.76 -6.81 -10.23
CA GLY A 176 -13.17 -6.80 -11.58
C GLY A 176 -14.03 -6.07 -12.61
N PHE A 177 -15.36 -5.99 -12.40
CA PHE A 177 -16.26 -5.21 -13.25
C PHE A 177 -15.90 -3.70 -13.29
N ASN A 178 -15.26 -3.21 -12.24
CA ASN A 178 -14.82 -1.83 -12.13
C ASN A 178 -13.41 -1.59 -12.69
N LEU A 179 -12.79 -2.59 -13.31
CA LEU A 179 -11.42 -2.54 -13.79
C LEU A 179 -11.34 -2.89 -15.28
N LYS A 180 -10.57 -2.10 -16.04
CA LYS A 180 -10.26 -2.36 -17.44
C LYS A 180 -8.76 -2.25 -17.65
N ALA A 181 -8.11 -3.34 -18.06
CA ALA A 181 -6.69 -3.34 -18.43
C ALA A 181 -6.48 -2.82 -19.86
N VAL A 182 -5.51 -1.93 -20.05
CA VAL A 182 -5.14 -1.39 -21.36
C VAL A 182 -3.62 -1.29 -21.47
N GLY A 183 -3.04 -1.92 -22.50
CA GLY A 183 -1.64 -1.72 -22.86
C GLY A 183 -1.50 -0.49 -23.76
N LYS A 184 -0.52 0.34 -23.47
CA LYS A 184 -0.19 1.54 -24.24
C LYS A 184 1.18 1.43 -24.93
N GLY A 185 1.88 0.35 -24.71
CA GLY A 185 3.21 0.15 -25.27
C GLY A 185 4.12 1.34 -25.00
N SER A 186 4.91 1.70 -26.00
CA SER A 186 5.82 2.83 -26.01
C SER A 186 5.25 4.08 -26.69
N HIS A 187 3.93 4.12 -26.97
CA HIS A 187 3.35 5.16 -27.85
C HIS A 187 3.09 6.49 -27.17
N GLU A 188 2.98 6.53 -25.85
CA GLU A 188 2.66 7.74 -25.08
C GLU A 188 3.81 8.09 -24.12
N HIS A 189 4.83 8.79 -24.62
CA HIS A 189 5.96 9.23 -23.82
C HIS A 189 5.62 10.47 -22.97
N VAL A 190 6.16 10.52 -21.75
CA VAL A 190 6.06 11.70 -20.86
C VAL A 190 7.42 12.32 -20.59
N ALA A 191 8.50 11.64 -20.96
CA ALA A 191 9.88 12.08 -20.78
C ALA A 191 10.76 11.59 -21.94
N ASP A 192 11.96 12.15 -22.03
CA ASP A 192 12.93 11.83 -23.07
C ASP A 192 13.50 10.40 -22.90
N ASN A 193 13.27 9.57 -23.92
CA ASN A 193 13.74 8.18 -23.96
C ASN A 193 15.26 8.03 -24.21
N SER A 194 15.98 9.10 -24.56
CA SER A 194 17.42 9.05 -24.74
C SER A 194 18.17 8.82 -23.43
N THR A 195 17.57 9.24 -22.30
CA THR A 195 18.16 9.12 -20.96
C THR A 195 17.51 7.99 -20.16
N GLU A 196 18.28 7.34 -19.27
CA GLU A 196 17.70 6.33 -18.37
C GLU A 196 16.67 6.93 -17.41
N ALA A 197 16.92 8.14 -16.93
CA ALA A 197 15.97 8.85 -16.07
C ALA A 197 14.61 9.09 -16.79
N GLY A 198 14.65 9.47 -18.06
CA GLY A 198 13.43 9.66 -18.85
C GLY A 198 12.74 8.33 -19.18
N ARG A 199 13.50 7.29 -19.53
CA ARG A 199 12.95 5.96 -19.72
C ARG A 199 12.26 5.44 -18.43
N ALA A 200 12.87 5.66 -17.27
CA ALA A 200 12.26 5.29 -16.00
C ALA A 200 10.92 6.00 -15.75
N GLN A 201 10.77 7.25 -16.17
CA GLN A 201 9.50 7.98 -16.11
C GLN A 201 8.45 7.42 -17.11
N ASN A 202 8.90 6.95 -18.27
CA ASN A 202 8.01 6.36 -19.28
C ASN A 202 7.51 4.98 -18.85
N ARG A 203 8.31 4.18 -18.12
CA ARG A 203 7.87 2.92 -17.50
C ARG A 203 6.96 3.22 -16.30
N ARG A 204 5.67 3.42 -16.58
CA ARG A 204 4.68 3.84 -15.59
C ARG A 204 3.36 3.08 -15.72
N VAL A 205 2.56 3.20 -14.70
CA VAL A 205 1.15 2.76 -14.68
C VAL A 205 0.27 3.98 -14.43
N VAL A 206 -0.83 4.06 -15.17
CA VAL A 206 -1.82 5.13 -15.03
C VAL A 206 -3.18 4.52 -14.71
N PHE A 207 -3.79 4.96 -13.63
CA PHE A 207 -5.17 4.64 -13.29
C PHE A 207 -6.05 5.84 -13.68
N ILE A 208 -6.93 5.65 -14.66
CA ILE A 208 -7.84 6.72 -15.14
C ILE A 208 -9.23 6.40 -14.63
N LYS A 209 -9.82 7.34 -13.88
CA LYS A 209 -11.22 7.27 -13.45
C LYS A 209 -12.15 7.42 -14.65
N ARG A 210 -13.10 6.50 -14.77
CA ARG A 210 -14.12 6.44 -15.83
C ARG A 210 -15.52 6.67 -15.25
#